data_a6db4c63c6a156422670f98da255641b
#
_entry.id   a6db4c63c6a156422670f98da255641b
#
_cell.length_a   1.000
_cell.length_b   1.000
_cell.length_c   1.000
_cell.angle_alpha   90.00
_cell.angle_beta   90.00
_cell.angle_gamma   90.00
#
_symmetry.space_group_name_H-M   'P 1'
#
loop_
_entity.id
_entity.type
_entity.pdbx_description
1 polymer ?
#
loop_
_entity_poly.entity_id
_entity_poly.type
_entity_poly.pdbx_seq_one_letter_code
_entity_poly.pdbx_strand_id
1 'polypeptide(L)'
;MVEPHAPRTIAIASGKGGVGKTSLSLNLAYKLSTMGQKVCLVDVDLGLANVDVVLGLEANYNLEHILFEDVPLKDALISVRPGLDIIPGGSGVARLAALEKRDQKKLIEQWGQLSDYDFLLLDNSPGITPQVLSVCLSCKELLLLVTPETTSLTDCYALLKVLKNNGLTLPPFLVLNKVKDKQQILSIGKHFQKICLQRLKLRLLPGGAVPQEKQFSEEFTFNAPLCSFAPDLPASKSIAQIAKRLLKRPRKSLFQDSPDAFWEKCFRQINLRDSQHLLSRSSMSQKEKIAQSLDVLLSLGEKEIRLILNDESLSTKVQKLTSKLGVRAEEPEHFKKDKKTIGLVVPDKPMADLLRDILQNQAELSLKPADILREDIDLDHVSAFIYCLERHNDQVKKLQKHINGNPALLISKKEQSLFPYIKNIRSTLPQPFKIQNLIQELQRITGEEPI
;
A
#
# COMPACT_ATOMS: atom_id res chain seq x y z
N MET A 1 -34.05 -29.20 -5.32
CA MET A 1 -33.74 -27.76 -5.47
C MET A 1 -32.93 -27.37 -4.24
N VAL A 2 -31.71 -26.92 -4.41
CA VAL A 2 -30.89 -26.39 -3.30
C VAL A 2 -31.51 -25.04 -2.97
N GLU A 3 -31.87 -24.81 -1.72
CA GLU A 3 -32.36 -23.49 -1.30
C GLU A 3 -31.31 -22.43 -1.65
N PRO A 4 -31.68 -21.30 -2.28
CA PRO A 4 -30.74 -20.23 -2.58
C PRO A 4 -30.14 -19.73 -1.26
N HIS A 5 -28.87 -19.96 -1.08
CA HIS A 5 -28.15 -19.51 0.12
C HIS A 5 -27.28 -18.30 -0.23
N ALA A 6 -27.36 -17.30 0.60
CA ALA A 6 -26.49 -16.13 0.43
C ALA A 6 -25.00 -16.50 0.64
N PRO A 7 -24.07 -15.95 -0.16
CA PRO A 7 -22.65 -16.23 -0.05
C PRO A 7 -22.08 -15.76 1.29
N ARG A 8 -21.06 -16.43 1.77
CA ARG A 8 -20.27 -15.97 2.92
C ARG A 8 -19.34 -14.86 2.48
N THR A 9 -19.58 -13.66 2.97
CA THR A 9 -18.75 -12.49 2.67
C THR A 9 -17.68 -12.32 3.74
N ILE A 10 -16.41 -12.43 3.34
CA ILE A 10 -15.26 -12.39 4.22
C ILE A 10 -14.35 -11.23 3.80
N ALA A 11 -14.16 -10.23 4.67
CA ALA A 11 -13.15 -9.22 4.46
C ALA A 11 -11.77 -9.75 4.91
N ILE A 12 -10.76 -9.56 4.08
CA ILE A 12 -9.36 -9.86 4.40
C ILE A 12 -8.65 -8.52 4.59
N ALA A 13 -8.16 -8.25 5.80
CA ALA A 13 -7.62 -6.95 6.18
C ALA A 13 -6.31 -7.05 6.97
N SER A 14 -5.55 -5.97 6.96
CA SER A 14 -4.34 -5.83 7.77
C SER A 14 -4.10 -4.36 8.12
N GLY A 15 -3.45 -4.12 9.26
CA GLY A 15 -3.04 -2.77 9.63
C GLY A 15 -1.87 -2.23 8.81
N LYS A 16 -1.00 -3.12 8.27
CA LYS A 16 0.25 -2.78 7.56
C LYS A 16 0.23 -3.30 6.13
N GLY A 17 0.84 -2.54 5.20
CA GLY A 17 1.14 -2.99 3.84
C GLY A 17 2.23 -4.08 3.79
N GLY A 18 2.26 -4.88 2.72
CA GLY A 18 3.32 -5.88 2.50
C GLY A 18 3.27 -7.13 3.39
N VAL A 19 2.21 -7.31 4.21
CA VAL A 19 2.04 -8.51 5.05
C VAL A 19 1.61 -9.74 4.26
N GLY A 20 1.29 -9.61 2.98
CA GLY A 20 0.88 -10.69 2.07
C GLY A 20 -0.64 -10.93 2.00
N LYS A 21 -1.47 -9.88 2.13
CA LYS A 21 -2.93 -10.00 2.03
C LYS A 21 -3.35 -10.57 0.68
N THR A 22 -3.04 -9.88 -0.40
CA THR A 22 -3.42 -10.28 -1.78
C THR A 22 -2.96 -11.69 -2.11
N SER A 23 -1.72 -12.04 -1.73
CA SER A 23 -1.21 -13.40 -1.89
C SER A 23 -2.04 -14.42 -1.09
N LEU A 24 -2.41 -14.12 0.16
CA LEU A 24 -3.27 -15.00 0.95
C LEU A 24 -4.67 -15.07 0.36
N SER A 25 -5.28 -13.94 -0.01
CA SER A 25 -6.62 -13.85 -0.58
C SER A 25 -6.75 -14.73 -1.82
N LEU A 26 -5.81 -14.60 -2.75
CA LEU A 26 -5.77 -15.37 -3.98
C LEU A 26 -5.58 -16.88 -3.73
N ASN A 27 -4.62 -17.24 -2.89
CA ASN A 27 -4.35 -18.64 -2.57
C ASN A 27 -5.48 -19.31 -1.77
N LEU A 28 -6.14 -18.56 -0.90
CA LEU A 28 -7.30 -19.01 -0.15
C LEU A 28 -8.50 -19.24 -1.09
N ALA A 29 -8.78 -18.29 -2.00
CA ALA A 29 -9.79 -18.42 -3.02
C ALA A 29 -9.55 -19.66 -3.90
N TYR A 30 -8.31 -19.84 -4.35
CA TYR A 30 -7.91 -21.02 -5.10
C TYR A 30 -8.15 -22.31 -4.31
N LYS A 31 -7.75 -22.39 -3.05
CA LYS A 31 -7.95 -23.60 -2.24
C LYS A 31 -9.42 -23.89 -1.98
N LEU A 32 -10.25 -22.88 -1.71
CA LEU A 32 -11.70 -23.07 -1.56
C LEU A 32 -12.32 -23.60 -2.85
N SER A 33 -11.93 -23.07 -4.01
CA SER A 33 -12.45 -23.58 -5.31
C SER A 33 -12.03 -25.02 -5.59
N THR A 34 -10.78 -25.41 -5.23
CA THR A 34 -10.37 -26.83 -5.34
C THR A 34 -11.09 -27.78 -4.38
N MET A 35 -11.74 -27.23 -3.36
CA MET A 35 -12.59 -27.97 -2.40
C MET A 35 -14.09 -27.94 -2.79
N GLY A 36 -14.39 -27.58 -4.06
CA GLY A 36 -15.75 -27.61 -4.62
C GLY A 36 -16.62 -26.40 -4.29
N GLN A 37 -16.02 -25.30 -3.81
CA GLN A 37 -16.77 -24.06 -3.55
C GLN A 37 -16.72 -23.13 -4.76
N LYS A 38 -17.82 -22.42 -5.02
CA LYS A 38 -17.85 -21.29 -5.95
C LYS A 38 -17.38 -20.03 -5.22
N VAL A 39 -16.27 -19.45 -5.66
CA VAL A 39 -15.62 -18.32 -4.99
C VAL A 39 -15.48 -17.14 -5.95
N CYS A 40 -15.92 -15.95 -5.54
CA CYS A 40 -15.55 -14.70 -6.17
C CYS A 40 -14.57 -13.94 -5.26
N LEU A 41 -13.39 -13.65 -5.79
CA LEU A 41 -12.40 -12.79 -5.13
C LEU A 41 -12.56 -11.38 -5.70
N VAL A 42 -12.84 -10.42 -4.85
CA VAL A 42 -12.97 -9.01 -5.23
C VAL A 42 -11.80 -8.24 -4.65
N ASP A 43 -11.05 -7.60 -5.52
CA ASP A 43 -10.01 -6.67 -5.11
C ASP A 43 -10.65 -5.31 -4.80
N VAL A 44 -10.71 -4.98 -3.52
CA VAL A 44 -11.20 -3.69 -3.03
C VAL A 44 -10.03 -2.81 -2.54
N ASP A 45 -8.79 -3.13 -2.95
CA ASP A 45 -7.63 -2.27 -2.72
C ASP A 45 -7.69 -1.06 -3.66
N LEU A 46 -7.83 0.10 -3.05
CA LEU A 46 -8.17 1.36 -3.72
C LEU A 46 -6.97 2.15 -4.22
N GLY A 47 -5.78 1.65 -3.98
CA GLY A 47 -4.55 2.35 -4.31
C GLY A 47 -3.73 1.69 -5.42
N LEU A 48 -3.67 0.38 -5.43
CA LEU A 48 -2.91 -0.41 -6.38
C LEU A 48 -3.66 -1.73 -6.59
N ALA A 49 -4.37 -1.85 -7.71
CA ALA A 49 -4.93 -3.13 -8.14
C ALA A 49 -3.80 -4.15 -8.25
N ASN A 50 -3.90 -5.26 -7.53
CA ASN A 50 -2.79 -6.19 -7.39
C ASN A 50 -3.15 -7.63 -7.80
N VAL A 51 -4.42 -7.99 -7.84
CA VAL A 51 -4.84 -9.39 -8.07
C VAL A 51 -4.62 -9.79 -9.52
N ASP A 52 -4.97 -8.92 -10.47
CA ASP A 52 -4.73 -9.10 -11.90
C ASP A 52 -3.24 -9.12 -12.23
N VAL A 53 -2.47 -8.19 -11.65
CA VAL A 53 -1.00 -8.13 -11.82
C VAL A 53 -0.33 -9.40 -11.31
N VAL A 54 -0.73 -9.91 -10.13
CA VAL A 54 -0.18 -11.17 -9.56
C VAL A 54 -0.48 -12.37 -10.45
N LEU A 55 -1.58 -12.33 -11.19
CA LEU A 55 -1.98 -13.41 -12.10
C LEU A 55 -1.52 -13.20 -13.55
N GLY A 56 -0.92 -12.04 -13.87
CA GLY A 56 -0.54 -11.67 -15.23
C GLY A 56 -1.75 -11.60 -16.17
N LEU A 57 -2.91 -11.18 -15.64
CA LEU A 57 -4.15 -11.07 -16.40
C LEU A 57 -4.33 -9.64 -16.92
N GLU A 58 -4.72 -9.51 -18.17
CA GLU A 58 -5.16 -8.24 -18.72
C GLU A 58 -6.67 -8.11 -18.47
N ALA A 59 -7.04 -7.22 -17.57
CA ALA A 59 -8.43 -6.93 -17.25
C ALA A 59 -8.97 -5.81 -18.14
N ASN A 60 -9.96 -6.10 -19.00
CA ASN A 60 -10.64 -5.06 -19.78
C ASN A 60 -11.46 -4.13 -18.90
N TYR A 61 -12.08 -4.68 -17.86
CA TYR A 61 -12.91 -3.96 -16.91
C TYR A 61 -12.55 -4.36 -15.48
N ASN A 62 -12.79 -3.45 -14.55
CA ASN A 62 -12.49 -3.61 -13.14
C ASN A 62 -13.63 -3.03 -12.29
N LEU A 63 -13.49 -3.06 -10.97
CA LEU A 63 -14.49 -2.55 -10.04
C LEU A 63 -14.81 -1.05 -10.28
N GLU A 64 -13.84 -0.25 -10.72
CA GLU A 64 -14.05 1.17 -11.02
C GLU A 64 -15.01 1.37 -12.19
N HIS A 65 -14.88 0.60 -13.26
CA HIS A 65 -15.79 0.64 -14.41
C HIS A 65 -17.22 0.25 -14.04
N ILE A 66 -17.38 -0.74 -13.13
CA ILE A 66 -18.71 -1.09 -12.58
C ILE A 66 -19.30 0.08 -11.79
N LEU A 67 -18.47 0.75 -10.99
CA LEU A 67 -18.90 1.82 -10.08
C LEU A 67 -19.23 3.12 -10.80
N PHE A 68 -18.51 3.49 -11.85
CA PHE A 68 -18.53 4.84 -12.42
C PHE A 68 -18.85 4.89 -13.91
N GLU A 69 -18.79 3.77 -14.63
CA GLU A 69 -18.95 3.72 -16.08
C GLU A 69 -20.10 2.82 -16.53
N ASP A 70 -20.98 2.41 -15.61
CA ASP A 70 -22.16 1.55 -15.88
C ASP A 70 -21.81 0.20 -16.56
N VAL A 71 -20.57 -0.29 -16.43
CA VAL A 71 -20.18 -1.59 -16.98
C VAL A 71 -20.91 -2.70 -16.20
N PRO A 72 -21.54 -3.66 -16.88
CA PRO A 72 -22.17 -4.78 -16.24
C PRO A 72 -21.16 -5.62 -15.42
N LEU A 73 -21.53 -6.01 -14.20
CA LEU A 73 -20.65 -6.79 -13.30
C LEU A 73 -20.12 -8.06 -13.99
N LYS A 74 -20.95 -8.74 -14.78
CA LYS A 74 -20.58 -9.94 -15.54
C LYS A 74 -19.41 -9.73 -16.51
N ASP A 75 -19.26 -8.52 -17.04
CA ASP A 75 -18.22 -8.18 -18.03
C ASP A 75 -16.88 -7.88 -17.35
N ALA A 76 -16.91 -7.56 -16.04
CA ALA A 76 -15.73 -7.39 -15.21
C ALA A 76 -15.30 -8.67 -14.45
N LEU A 77 -16.08 -9.76 -14.56
CA LEU A 77 -15.72 -11.04 -13.98
C LEU A 77 -14.68 -11.75 -14.86
N ILE A 78 -13.54 -12.06 -14.29
CA ILE A 78 -12.48 -12.84 -14.93
C ILE A 78 -12.48 -14.25 -14.32
N SER A 79 -12.76 -15.27 -15.16
CA SER A 79 -12.71 -16.66 -14.73
C SER A 79 -11.27 -17.18 -14.74
N VAL A 80 -10.74 -17.50 -13.57
CA VAL A 80 -9.37 -18.02 -13.40
C VAL A 80 -9.35 -19.53 -13.56
N ARG A 81 -10.37 -20.20 -13.03
CA ARG A 81 -10.59 -21.65 -13.15
C ARG A 81 -12.04 -21.99 -12.79
N PRO A 82 -12.51 -23.22 -13.08
CA PRO A 82 -13.84 -23.64 -12.63
C PRO A 82 -14.03 -23.41 -11.13
N GLY A 83 -15.03 -22.59 -10.78
CA GLY A 83 -15.36 -22.24 -9.40
C GLY A 83 -14.53 -21.12 -8.77
N LEU A 84 -13.70 -20.43 -9.56
CA LEU A 84 -12.98 -19.24 -9.08
C LEU A 84 -13.04 -18.12 -10.12
N ASP A 85 -13.74 -17.05 -9.81
CA ASP A 85 -13.79 -15.83 -10.56
C ASP A 85 -13.23 -14.67 -9.74
N ILE A 86 -12.75 -13.63 -10.44
CA ILE A 86 -12.13 -12.46 -9.84
C ILE A 86 -12.79 -11.21 -10.41
N ILE A 87 -13.03 -10.21 -9.55
CA ILE A 87 -13.30 -8.84 -9.94
C ILE A 87 -12.04 -8.02 -9.61
N PRO A 88 -11.30 -7.54 -10.61
CA PRO A 88 -10.12 -6.71 -10.38
C PRO A 88 -10.47 -5.39 -9.71
N GLY A 89 -9.55 -4.86 -8.90
CA GLY A 89 -9.66 -3.53 -8.31
C GLY A 89 -9.42 -2.41 -9.32
N GLY A 90 -9.73 -1.19 -8.90
CA GLY A 90 -9.46 0.01 -9.70
C GLY A 90 -8.97 1.18 -8.83
N SER A 91 -8.30 2.14 -9.43
CA SER A 91 -7.72 3.30 -8.73
C SER A 91 -8.76 4.32 -8.21
N GLY A 92 -10.01 4.22 -8.70
CA GLY A 92 -11.05 5.23 -8.45
C GLY A 92 -11.96 4.99 -7.25
N VAL A 93 -11.84 3.85 -6.56
CA VAL A 93 -12.74 3.48 -5.45
C VAL A 93 -12.60 4.43 -4.23
N ALA A 94 -11.54 5.24 -4.16
CA ALA A 94 -11.46 6.38 -3.22
C ALA A 94 -12.68 7.34 -3.32
N ARG A 95 -13.39 7.32 -4.44
CA ARG A 95 -14.61 8.09 -4.70
C ARG A 95 -15.93 7.41 -4.28
N LEU A 96 -15.89 6.25 -3.60
CA LEU A 96 -17.11 5.58 -3.11
C LEU A 96 -18.04 6.49 -2.29
N ALA A 97 -17.45 7.40 -1.51
CA ALA A 97 -18.20 8.40 -0.75
C ALA A 97 -18.90 9.44 -1.63
N ALA A 98 -18.43 9.62 -2.87
CA ALA A 98 -18.97 10.59 -3.83
C ALA A 98 -20.01 9.98 -4.79
N LEU A 99 -20.29 8.67 -4.68
CA LEU A 99 -21.31 8.04 -5.52
C LEU A 99 -22.71 8.60 -5.23
N GLU A 100 -23.39 8.99 -6.30
CA GLU A 100 -24.79 9.40 -6.21
C GLU A 100 -25.68 8.23 -5.79
N LYS A 101 -26.79 8.51 -5.13
CA LYS A 101 -27.75 7.46 -4.68
C LYS A 101 -28.23 6.55 -5.80
N ARG A 102 -28.34 7.08 -7.03
CA ARG A 102 -28.72 6.31 -8.21
C ARG A 102 -27.68 5.23 -8.53
N ASP A 103 -26.40 5.60 -8.51
CA ASP A 103 -25.31 4.68 -8.85
C ASP A 103 -25.04 3.69 -7.72
N GLN A 104 -25.23 4.11 -6.46
CA GLN A 104 -25.23 3.20 -5.32
C GLN A 104 -26.30 2.10 -5.49
N LYS A 105 -27.52 2.49 -5.92
CA LYS A 105 -28.63 1.53 -6.14
C LYS A 105 -28.31 0.56 -7.26
N LYS A 106 -27.80 1.03 -8.39
CA LYS A 106 -27.38 0.17 -9.51
C LYS A 106 -26.32 -0.84 -9.08
N LEU A 107 -25.29 -0.38 -8.34
CA LEU A 107 -24.27 -1.28 -7.84
C LEU A 107 -24.85 -2.36 -6.93
N ILE A 108 -25.75 -1.99 -6.02
CA ILE A 108 -26.42 -2.93 -5.12
C ILE A 108 -27.17 -3.99 -5.94
N GLU A 109 -27.96 -3.57 -6.94
CA GLU A 109 -28.70 -4.47 -7.82
C GLU A 109 -27.78 -5.41 -8.62
N GLN A 110 -26.67 -4.88 -9.17
CA GLN A 110 -25.68 -5.70 -9.88
C GLN A 110 -24.99 -6.71 -8.95
N TRP A 111 -24.71 -6.34 -7.70
CA TRP A 111 -24.06 -7.21 -6.72
C TRP A 111 -24.92 -8.42 -6.34
N GLY A 112 -26.25 -8.30 -6.45
CA GLY A 112 -27.18 -9.41 -6.28
C GLY A 112 -26.89 -10.61 -7.21
N GLN A 113 -26.26 -10.38 -8.38
CA GLN A 113 -25.85 -11.44 -9.32
C GLN A 113 -24.77 -12.38 -8.74
N LEU A 114 -24.12 -11.98 -7.64
CA LEU A 114 -23.12 -12.81 -6.96
C LEU A 114 -23.74 -13.81 -5.97
N SER A 115 -25.07 -13.93 -5.92
CA SER A 115 -25.80 -14.84 -5.01
C SER A 115 -25.48 -16.32 -5.24
N ASP A 116 -25.02 -16.71 -6.46
CA ASP A 116 -24.69 -18.10 -6.79
C ASP A 116 -23.32 -18.55 -6.27
N TYR A 117 -22.51 -17.64 -5.71
CA TYR A 117 -21.25 -17.99 -5.09
C TYR A 117 -21.43 -18.53 -3.67
N ASP A 118 -20.53 -19.40 -3.23
CA ASP A 118 -20.46 -19.85 -1.84
C ASP A 118 -19.68 -18.86 -0.97
N PHE A 119 -18.68 -18.19 -1.56
CA PHE A 119 -17.81 -17.24 -0.87
C PHE A 119 -17.58 -15.99 -1.72
N LEU A 120 -17.70 -14.83 -1.09
CA LEU A 120 -17.18 -13.56 -1.56
C LEU A 120 -15.99 -13.17 -0.68
N LEU A 121 -14.79 -13.21 -1.22
CA LEU A 121 -13.58 -12.79 -0.52
C LEU A 121 -13.25 -11.36 -0.96
N LEU A 122 -13.15 -10.44 0.00
CA LEU A 122 -12.85 -9.03 -0.27
C LEU A 122 -11.41 -8.74 0.17
N ASP A 123 -10.50 -8.56 -0.79
CA ASP A 123 -9.10 -8.18 -0.53
C ASP A 123 -9.01 -6.67 -0.31
N ASN A 124 -8.84 -6.25 0.94
CA ASN A 124 -8.85 -4.84 1.33
C ASN A 124 -7.48 -4.17 1.15
N SER A 125 -7.49 -2.83 1.06
CA SER A 125 -6.28 -2.03 1.29
C SER A 125 -5.76 -2.22 2.72
N PRO A 126 -4.48 -1.97 2.97
CA PRO A 126 -3.93 -1.92 4.32
C PRO A 126 -4.36 -0.65 5.06
N GLY A 127 -4.35 -0.69 6.39
CA GLY A 127 -4.52 0.50 7.23
C GLY A 127 -5.93 0.68 7.79
N ILE A 128 -6.29 1.93 8.10
CA ILE A 128 -7.50 2.31 8.85
C ILE A 128 -8.34 3.36 8.13
N THR A 129 -8.27 3.43 6.81
CA THR A 129 -9.06 4.40 6.04
C THR A 129 -10.57 4.16 6.22
N PRO A 130 -11.42 5.17 6.05
CA PRO A 130 -12.88 5.02 6.15
C PRO A 130 -13.42 3.88 5.26
N GLN A 131 -12.86 3.69 4.07
CA GLN A 131 -13.22 2.65 3.13
C GLN A 131 -12.92 1.26 3.71
N VAL A 132 -11.68 1.03 4.16
CA VAL A 132 -11.27 -0.24 4.80
C VAL A 132 -12.19 -0.59 5.97
N LEU A 133 -12.47 0.40 6.81
CA LEU A 133 -13.34 0.20 7.96
C LEU A 133 -14.79 -0.13 7.53
N SER A 134 -15.29 0.55 6.49
CA SER A 134 -16.65 0.31 5.99
C SER A 134 -16.79 -1.09 5.41
N VAL A 135 -15.83 -1.57 4.62
CA VAL A 135 -15.80 -2.94 4.11
C VAL A 135 -15.72 -3.95 5.25
N CYS A 136 -14.79 -3.77 6.20
CA CYS A 136 -14.64 -4.67 7.35
C CYS A 136 -15.90 -4.78 8.22
N LEU A 137 -16.62 -3.67 8.43
CA LEU A 137 -17.83 -3.63 9.25
C LEU A 137 -19.08 -4.13 8.51
N SER A 138 -19.05 -4.11 7.18
CA SER A 138 -20.14 -4.60 6.34
C SER A 138 -20.12 -6.11 6.15
N CYS A 139 -18.96 -6.74 6.31
CA CYS A 139 -18.80 -8.18 6.23
C CYS A 139 -19.18 -8.88 7.53
N LYS A 140 -19.73 -10.10 7.40
CA LYS A 140 -20.04 -10.94 8.56
C LYS A 140 -18.83 -11.65 9.13
N GLU A 141 -17.77 -11.78 8.33
CA GLU A 141 -16.54 -12.42 8.75
C GLU A 141 -15.35 -11.52 8.39
N LEU A 142 -14.40 -11.43 9.31
CA LEU A 142 -13.17 -10.67 9.13
C LEU A 142 -11.97 -11.56 9.39
N LEU A 143 -11.09 -11.65 8.42
CA LEU A 143 -9.81 -12.34 8.51
C LEU A 143 -8.70 -11.29 8.59
N LEU A 144 -8.03 -11.24 9.73
CA LEU A 144 -6.95 -10.30 9.99
C LEU A 144 -5.61 -10.97 9.75
N LEU A 145 -4.81 -10.38 8.88
CA LEU A 145 -3.48 -10.86 8.57
C LEU A 145 -2.42 -10.00 9.27
N VAL A 146 -1.52 -10.65 10.00
CA VAL A 146 -0.38 -10.02 10.66
C VAL A 146 0.89 -10.83 10.41
N THR A 147 2.03 -10.15 10.47
CA THR A 147 3.36 -10.79 10.50
C THR A 147 3.94 -10.72 11.91
N PRO A 148 4.99 -11.51 12.25
CA PRO A 148 5.68 -11.44 13.53
C PRO A 148 6.33 -10.10 13.87
N GLU A 149 6.37 -9.16 12.93
CA GLU A 149 6.94 -7.84 13.11
C GLU A 149 6.13 -7.00 14.10
N THR A 150 6.82 -6.30 15.00
CA THR A 150 6.18 -5.44 16.03
C THR A 150 5.28 -4.39 15.40
N THR A 151 5.72 -3.75 14.31
CA THR A 151 4.93 -2.75 13.58
C THR A 151 3.64 -3.34 13.02
N SER A 152 3.68 -4.54 12.43
CA SER A 152 2.49 -5.22 11.91
C SER A 152 1.46 -5.51 13.00
N LEU A 153 1.92 -5.94 14.18
CA LEU A 153 1.05 -6.20 15.33
C LEU A 153 0.45 -4.91 15.89
N THR A 154 1.25 -3.85 15.99
CA THR A 154 0.79 -2.54 16.47
C THR A 154 -0.26 -1.94 15.54
N ASP A 155 -0.02 -1.97 14.23
CA ASP A 155 -0.95 -1.45 13.22
C ASP A 155 -2.25 -2.27 13.20
N CYS A 156 -2.16 -3.59 13.31
CA CYS A 156 -3.34 -4.45 13.43
C CYS A 156 -4.14 -4.17 14.71
N TYR A 157 -3.45 -3.90 15.83
CA TYR A 157 -4.12 -3.49 17.07
C TYR A 157 -4.85 -2.15 16.91
N ALA A 158 -4.23 -1.18 16.23
CA ALA A 158 -4.85 0.10 15.91
C ALA A 158 -6.12 -0.09 15.05
N LEU A 159 -6.04 -0.90 13.99
CA LEU A 159 -7.19 -1.27 13.16
C LEU A 159 -8.32 -1.90 14.00
N LEU A 160 -8.00 -2.89 14.84
CA LEU A 160 -8.99 -3.54 15.71
C LEU A 160 -9.63 -2.56 16.70
N LYS A 161 -8.86 -1.65 17.29
CA LYS A 161 -9.35 -0.61 18.19
C LYS A 161 -10.37 0.29 17.49
N VAL A 162 -10.05 0.74 16.28
CA VAL A 162 -10.95 1.59 15.49
C VAL A 162 -12.19 0.82 15.05
N LEU A 163 -12.06 -0.42 14.57
CA LEU A 163 -13.20 -1.28 14.23
C LEU A 163 -14.11 -1.53 15.43
N LYS A 164 -13.55 -1.82 16.60
CA LYS A 164 -14.32 -2.05 17.83
C LYS A 164 -15.10 -0.82 18.25
N ASN A 165 -14.49 0.35 18.18
CA ASN A 165 -15.14 1.63 18.50
C ASN A 165 -16.25 1.98 17.48
N ASN A 166 -16.18 1.43 16.26
CA ASN A 166 -17.17 1.63 15.20
C ASN A 166 -18.16 0.47 15.06
N GLY A 167 -18.31 -0.37 16.09
CA GLY A 167 -19.39 -1.36 16.15
C GLY A 167 -19.01 -2.78 15.70
N LEU A 168 -17.73 -3.12 15.60
CA LEU A 168 -17.34 -4.51 15.39
C LEU A 168 -17.78 -5.37 16.56
N THR A 169 -18.73 -6.28 16.32
CA THR A 169 -19.30 -7.18 17.34
C THR A 169 -18.81 -8.61 17.19
N LEU A 170 -18.58 -9.06 15.96
CA LEU A 170 -18.18 -10.44 15.70
C LEU A 170 -16.67 -10.60 15.88
N PRO A 171 -16.22 -11.72 16.49
CA PRO A 171 -14.81 -11.98 16.70
C PRO A 171 -14.10 -12.28 15.37
N PRO A 172 -13.07 -11.49 14.98
CA PRO A 172 -12.31 -11.73 13.76
C PRO A 172 -11.38 -12.95 13.88
N PHE A 173 -11.06 -13.55 12.74
CA PHE A 173 -10.02 -14.56 12.62
C PHE A 173 -8.64 -13.91 12.55
N LEU A 174 -7.70 -14.39 13.36
CA LEU A 174 -6.30 -13.98 13.30
C LEU A 174 -5.50 -15.00 12.51
N VAL A 175 -4.86 -14.56 11.43
CA VAL A 175 -3.90 -15.35 10.65
C VAL A 175 -2.52 -14.74 10.82
N LEU A 176 -1.56 -15.55 11.26
CA LEU A 176 -0.14 -15.17 11.34
C LEU A 176 0.54 -15.57 10.03
N ASN A 177 1.11 -14.62 9.31
CA ASN A 177 1.84 -14.88 8.07
C ASN A 177 3.35 -14.69 8.27
N LYS A 178 4.15 -15.32 7.41
CA LYS A 178 5.63 -15.24 7.44
C LYS A 178 6.21 -15.68 8.78
N VAL A 179 5.61 -16.69 9.41
CA VAL A 179 6.12 -17.25 10.68
C VAL A 179 7.29 -18.20 10.44
N LYS A 180 8.25 -18.20 11.35
CA LYS A 180 9.45 -19.04 11.24
C LYS A 180 9.22 -20.45 11.80
N ASP A 181 8.53 -20.56 12.94
CA ASP A 181 8.36 -21.80 13.67
C ASP A 181 7.08 -21.83 14.53
N LYS A 182 6.80 -23.00 15.12
CA LYS A 182 5.64 -23.20 16.01
C LYS A 182 5.73 -22.40 17.31
N GLN A 183 6.92 -22.16 17.83
CA GLN A 183 7.11 -21.40 19.07
C GLN A 183 6.72 -19.94 18.86
N GLN A 184 7.12 -19.36 17.74
CA GLN A 184 6.73 -18.00 17.34
C GLN A 184 5.20 -17.88 17.19
N ILE A 185 4.54 -18.87 16.57
CA ILE A 185 3.07 -18.89 16.43
C ILE A 185 2.40 -18.86 17.81
N LEU A 186 2.85 -19.69 18.72
CA LEU A 186 2.25 -19.80 20.05
C LEU A 186 2.49 -18.55 20.90
N SER A 187 3.72 -18.01 20.90
CA SER A 187 4.08 -16.85 21.69
C SER A 187 3.35 -15.59 21.21
N ILE A 188 3.46 -15.27 19.91
CA ILE A 188 2.85 -14.09 19.33
C ILE A 188 1.32 -14.19 19.35
N GLY A 189 0.78 -15.33 18.88
CA GLY A 189 -0.68 -15.52 18.80
C GLY A 189 -1.34 -15.40 20.17
N LYS A 190 -0.81 -16.07 21.20
CA LYS A 190 -1.34 -16.00 22.59
C LYS A 190 -1.20 -14.59 23.16
N HIS A 191 -0.03 -13.96 22.97
CA HIS A 191 0.23 -12.63 23.54
C HIS A 191 -0.68 -11.58 22.90
N PHE A 192 -0.78 -11.54 21.58
CA PHE A 192 -1.62 -10.60 20.86
C PHE A 192 -3.11 -10.80 21.20
N GLN A 193 -3.57 -12.05 21.24
CA GLN A 193 -4.92 -12.40 21.62
C GLN A 193 -5.26 -11.95 23.05
N LYS A 194 -4.31 -12.14 24.02
CA LYS A 194 -4.45 -11.66 25.39
C LYS A 194 -4.58 -10.13 25.46
N ILE A 195 -3.75 -9.40 24.75
CA ILE A 195 -3.80 -7.92 24.68
C ILE A 195 -5.15 -7.46 24.13
N CYS A 196 -5.62 -8.02 23.01
CA CYS A 196 -6.90 -7.66 22.40
C CYS A 196 -8.07 -7.95 23.36
N LEU A 197 -8.06 -9.09 24.04
CA LEU A 197 -9.10 -9.44 24.98
C LEU A 197 -9.10 -8.50 26.20
N GLN A 198 -7.93 -8.20 26.76
CA GLN A 198 -7.80 -7.37 27.97
C GLN A 198 -8.11 -5.90 27.70
N ARG A 199 -7.58 -5.34 26.60
CA ARG A 199 -7.65 -3.90 26.31
C ARG A 199 -8.86 -3.50 25.48
N LEU A 200 -9.25 -4.33 24.50
CA LEU A 200 -10.36 -4.03 23.59
C LEU A 200 -11.63 -4.81 23.92
N LYS A 201 -11.57 -5.74 24.89
CA LYS A 201 -12.69 -6.70 25.18
C LYS A 201 -13.10 -7.44 23.89
N LEU A 202 -12.15 -7.71 23.02
CA LEU A 202 -12.37 -8.35 21.73
C LEU A 202 -11.64 -9.69 21.70
N ARG A 203 -12.43 -10.76 21.53
CA ARG A 203 -11.88 -12.10 21.34
C ARG A 203 -11.46 -12.27 19.86
N LEU A 204 -10.29 -12.83 19.63
CA LEU A 204 -9.86 -13.24 18.29
C LEU A 204 -10.02 -14.75 18.14
N LEU A 205 -10.49 -15.18 16.97
CA LEU A 205 -10.55 -16.61 16.62
C LEU A 205 -9.23 -17.04 15.98
N PRO A 206 -8.74 -18.27 16.26
CA PRO A 206 -7.54 -18.77 15.60
C PRO A 206 -7.81 -19.02 14.12
N GLY A 207 -7.35 -18.16 13.23
CA GLY A 207 -7.43 -18.29 11.78
C GLY A 207 -6.45 -19.32 11.24
N GLY A 208 -5.22 -19.30 11.71
CA GLY A 208 -4.14 -20.18 11.27
C GLY A 208 -2.80 -19.47 11.24
N ALA A 209 -1.81 -20.14 10.69
CA ALA A 209 -0.48 -19.57 10.47
C ALA A 209 0.12 -20.09 9.17
N VAL A 210 0.77 -19.21 8.42
CA VAL A 210 1.43 -19.51 7.15
C VAL A 210 2.93 -19.30 7.35
N PRO A 211 3.76 -20.33 7.16
CA PRO A 211 5.21 -20.22 7.32
C PRO A 211 5.80 -19.32 6.23
N GLN A 212 6.96 -18.74 6.56
CA GLN A 212 7.75 -18.01 5.60
C GLN A 212 8.48 -18.99 4.68
N GLU A 213 8.24 -18.89 3.38
CA GLU A 213 8.96 -19.67 2.38
C GLU A 213 10.11 -18.82 1.83
N LYS A 214 11.34 -19.19 2.16
CA LYS A 214 12.54 -18.46 1.72
C LYS A 214 12.68 -18.40 0.19
N GLN A 215 12.19 -19.42 -0.50
CA GLN A 215 12.26 -19.54 -1.96
C GLN A 215 11.44 -18.49 -2.70
N PHE A 216 10.48 -17.84 -2.02
CA PHE A 216 9.58 -16.84 -2.61
C PHE A 216 9.81 -15.42 -2.05
N SER A 217 10.92 -15.19 -1.35
CA SER A 217 11.32 -13.85 -0.88
C SER A 217 11.99 -13.01 -1.97
N GLU A 218 12.40 -13.64 -3.07
CA GLU A 218 13.02 -13.01 -4.24
C GLU A 218 12.04 -13.06 -5.42
N GLU A 219 11.74 -11.96 -6.01
CA GLU A 219 11.00 -11.57 -7.22
C GLU A 219 10.58 -12.68 -8.21
N PHE A 220 9.87 -13.68 -7.75
CA PHE A 220 9.23 -14.62 -8.66
C PHE A 220 7.83 -14.13 -9.02
N THR A 221 7.70 -13.54 -10.19
CA THR A 221 6.42 -13.29 -10.87
C THR A 221 5.87 -14.59 -11.41
N PHE A 222 5.26 -15.39 -10.54
CA PHE A 222 4.43 -16.49 -11.00
C PHE A 222 3.04 -15.92 -11.30
N ASN A 223 2.63 -15.97 -12.55
CA ASN A 223 1.28 -15.61 -12.97
C ASN A 223 0.24 -16.66 -12.53
N ALA A 224 0.37 -17.18 -11.31
CA ALA A 224 -0.48 -18.22 -10.77
C ALA A 224 -0.45 -18.26 -9.23
N PRO A 225 -1.52 -18.72 -8.57
CA PRO A 225 -1.51 -18.92 -7.13
C PRO A 225 -0.45 -19.96 -6.70
N LEU A 226 0.32 -19.68 -5.63
CA LEU A 226 1.31 -20.60 -5.07
C LEU A 226 0.75 -22.03 -4.88
N CYS A 227 -0.48 -22.10 -4.39
CA CYS A 227 -1.16 -23.36 -4.14
C CYS A 227 -1.46 -24.19 -5.39
N SER A 228 -1.34 -23.60 -6.61
CA SER A 228 -1.57 -24.30 -7.88
C SER A 228 -0.34 -25.04 -8.36
N PHE A 229 0.83 -24.39 -8.32
CA PHE A 229 2.08 -24.97 -8.84
C PHE A 229 2.96 -25.59 -7.74
N ALA A 230 2.76 -25.23 -6.46
CA ALA A 230 3.52 -25.79 -5.34
C ALA A 230 2.60 -26.26 -4.20
N PRO A 231 1.68 -27.23 -4.44
CA PRO A 231 0.67 -27.64 -3.47
C PRO A 231 1.24 -28.29 -2.20
N ASP A 232 2.45 -28.86 -2.30
CA ASP A 232 3.10 -29.60 -1.21
C ASP A 232 3.89 -28.74 -0.25
N LEU A 233 4.13 -27.48 -0.57
CA LEU A 233 4.83 -26.56 0.31
C LEU A 233 4.11 -26.39 1.66
N PRO A 234 4.85 -26.18 2.75
CA PRO A 234 4.29 -25.89 4.06
C PRO A 234 3.30 -24.75 4.06
N ALA A 235 3.57 -23.66 3.31
CA ALA A 235 2.66 -22.54 3.16
C ALA A 235 1.34 -22.95 2.47
N SER A 236 1.42 -23.70 1.36
CA SER A 236 0.23 -24.18 0.63
C SER A 236 -0.63 -25.12 1.49
N LYS A 237 0.02 -26.03 2.23
CA LYS A 237 -0.67 -26.91 3.19
C LYS A 237 -1.34 -26.12 4.32
N SER A 238 -0.68 -25.08 4.81
CA SER A 238 -1.22 -24.21 5.85
C SER A 238 -2.44 -23.41 5.36
N ILE A 239 -2.40 -22.86 4.14
CA ILE A 239 -3.53 -22.16 3.52
C ILE A 239 -4.71 -23.13 3.31
N ALA A 240 -4.43 -24.38 2.87
CA ALA A 240 -5.46 -25.41 2.78
C ALA A 240 -6.12 -25.71 4.14
N GLN A 241 -5.37 -25.67 5.25
CA GLN A 241 -5.93 -25.83 6.60
C GLN A 241 -6.79 -24.62 7.00
N ILE A 242 -6.41 -23.40 6.61
CA ILE A 242 -7.23 -22.20 6.82
C ILE A 242 -8.56 -22.35 6.06
N ALA A 243 -8.53 -22.74 4.79
CA ALA A 243 -9.72 -23.01 3.99
C ALA A 243 -10.63 -24.05 4.64
N LYS A 244 -10.08 -25.21 5.05
CA LYS A 244 -10.83 -26.26 5.77
C LYS A 244 -11.46 -25.74 7.07
N ARG A 245 -10.78 -24.87 7.79
CA ARG A 245 -11.29 -24.26 9.03
C ARG A 245 -12.48 -23.34 8.77
N LEU A 246 -12.41 -22.55 7.71
CA LEU A 246 -13.54 -21.73 7.27
C LEU A 246 -14.75 -22.61 6.88
N LEU A 247 -14.52 -23.69 6.11
CA LEU A 247 -15.59 -24.63 5.72
C LEU A 247 -16.28 -25.32 6.90
N LYS A 248 -15.53 -25.63 7.96
CA LYS A 248 -16.08 -26.28 9.16
C LYS A 248 -17.03 -25.40 9.97
N ARG A 249 -17.03 -24.09 9.74
CA ARG A 249 -17.90 -23.16 10.48
C ARG A 249 -19.33 -23.30 9.95
N PRO A 250 -20.33 -23.58 10.83
CA PRO A 250 -21.71 -23.74 10.38
C PRO A 250 -22.26 -22.47 9.74
N ARG A 251 -22.81 -22.59 8.53
CA ARG A 251 -23.45 -21.46 7.82
C ARG A 251 -24.63 -20.88 8.62
N LYS A 252 -25.40 -21.71 9.30
CA LYS A 252 -26.55 -21.31 10.12
C LYS A 252 -26.19 -20.37 11.30
N SER A 253 -24.96 -20.37 11.77
CA SER A 253 -24.52 -19.46 12.84
C SER A 253 -24.19 -18.04 12.37
N LEU A 254 -24.15 -17.86 11.06
CA LEU A 254 -23.91 -16.58 10.41
C LEU A 254 -25.22 -16.21 9.71
N PHE A 255 -26.00 -15.28 10.27
CA PHE A 255 -27.11 -14.68 9.54
C PHE A 255 -26.54 -14.11 8.24
N GLN A 256 -26.77 -14.83 7.13
CA GLN A 256 -26.21 -14.47 5.85
C GLN A 256 -27.06 -13.35 5.28
N ASP A 257 -26.41 -12.23 5.03
CA ASP A 257 -27.02 -11.17 4.25
C ASP A 257 -26.85 -11.51 2.76
N SER A 258 -27.82 -11.13 1.94
CA SER A 258 -27.64 -11.16 0.49
C SER A 258 -26.45 -10.30 0.04
N PRO A 259 -25.83 -10.57 -1.11
CA PRO A 259 -24.67 -9.81 -1.59
C PRO A 259 -24.93 -8.30 -1.68
N ASP A 260 -26.13 -7.93 -2.11
CA ASP A 260 -26.60 -6.54 -2.17
C ASP A 260 -26.57 -5.83 -0.81
N ALA A 261 -26.95 -6.52 0.27
CA ALA A 261 -26.91 -5.97 1.62
C ALA A 261 -25.50 -5.57 2.09
N PHE A 262 -24.45 -6.13 1.49
CA PHE A 262 -23.06 -5.71 1.77
C PHE A 262 -22.85 -4.24 1.40
N TRP A 263 -23.16 -3.85 0.16
CA TRP A 263 -22.99 -2.48 -0.29
C TRP A 263 -23.94 -1.49 0.41
N GLU A 264 -25.18 -1.89 0.69
CA GLU A 264 -26.10 -1.08 1.52
C GLU A 264 -25.47 -0.72 2.86
N LYS A 265 -24.89 -1.71 3.53
CA LYS A 265 -24.18 -1.50 4.81
C LYS A 265 -22.93 -0.63 4.62
N CYS A 266 -22.15 -0.89 3.57
CA CYS A 266 -20.94 -0.16 3.28
C CYS A 266 -21.23 1.33 3.08
N PHE A 267 -22.20 1.67 2.25
CA PHE A 267 -22.62 3.06 2.04
C PHE A 267 -23.23 3.70 3.29
N ARG A 268 -23.99 2.93 4.07
CA ARG A 268 -24.49 3.43 5.37
C ARG A 268 -23.35 3.78 6.32
N GLN A 269 -22.33 2.95 6.40
CA GLN A 269 -21.14 3.21 7.23
C GLN A 269 -20.35 4.44 6.76
N ILE A 270 -20.20 4.63 5.45
CA ILE A 270 -19.55 5.80 4.85
C ILE A 270 -20.37 7.07 5.18
N ASN A 271 -21.69 7.07 4.90
CA ASN A 271 -22.57 8.21 5.11
C ASN A 271 -22.71 8.61 6.59
N LEU A 272 -22.74 7.62 7.52
CA LEU A 272 -22.80 7.90 8.96
C LEU A 272 -21.54 8.63 9.44
N ARG A 273 -20.37 8.31 8.89
CA ARG A 273 -19.11 8.95 9.25
C ARG A 273 -19.02 10.36 8.70
N ASP A 274 -19.42 10.55 7.46
CA ASP A 274 -19.50 11.90 6.87
C ASP A 274 -20.46 12.77 7.66
N SER A 275 -21.62 12.23 8.08
CA SER A 275 -22.59 12.92 8.93
C SER A 275 -22.02 13.22 10.33
N GLN A 276 -21.31 12.27 10.96
CA GLN A 276 -20.66 12.50 12.26
C GLN A 276 -19.51 13.50 12.16
N HIS A 277 -18.75 13.48 11.07
CA HIS A 277 -17.74 14.48 10.78
C HIS A 277 -18.34 15.87 10.57
N LEU A 278 -19.48 15.95 9.90
CA LEU A 278 -20.22 17.22 9.71
C LEU A 278 -20.86 17.69 11.02
N LEU A 279 -21.47 16.80 11.80
CA LEU A 279 -22.10 17.14 13.09
C LEU A 279 -21.05 17.50 14.16
N SER A 280 -19.92 16.78 14.22
CA SER A 280 -18.82 17.15 15.12
C SER A 280 -18.21 18.50 14.73
N ARG A 281 -18.13 18.81 13.45
CA ARG A 281 -17.71 20.14 12.96
C ARG A 281 -18.74 21.24 13.26
N SER A 282 -20.04 20.94 13.26
CA SER A 282 -21.08 21.94 13.52
C SER A 282 -21.29 22.24 15.02
N SER A 283 -21.03 21.27 15.89
CA SER A 283 -21.19 21.41 17.36
C SER A 283 -19.94 21.88 18.09
N MET A 284 -18.78 21.87 17.44
CA MET A 284 -17.53 22.35 18.02
C MET A 284 -17.44 23.86 18.00
N SER A 285 -17.00 24.44 19.11
CA SER A 285 -16.65 25.85 19.18
C SER A 285 -15.53 26.18 18.19
N GLN A 286 -15.43 27.46 17.81
CA GLN A 286 -14.38 27.89 16.88
C GLN A 286 -12.96 27.59 17.39
N LYS A 287 -12.77 27.61 18.73
CA LYS A 287 -11.51 27.24 19.39
C LYS A 287 -11.20 25.74 19.25
N GLU A 288 -12.20 24.88 19.43
CA GLU A 288 -12.03 23.41 19.31
C GLU A 288 -11.76 23.00 17.86
N LYS A 289 -12.38 23.66 16.86
CA LYS A 289 -12.09 23.43 15.43
C LYS A 289 -10.65 23.79 15.08
N ILE A 290 -10.14 24.88 15.65
CA ILE A 290 -8.74 25.30 15.47
C ILE A 290 -7.80 24.32 16.15
N ALA A 291 -8.10 23.90 17.40
CA ALA A 291 -7.29 22.92 18.13
C ALA A 291 -7.21 21.58 17.40
N GLN A 292 -8.33 21.06 16.91
CA GLN A 292 -8.36 19.81 16.14
C GLN A 292 -7.62 19.92 14.81
N SER A 293 -7.69 21.08 14.14
CA SER A 293 -6.92 21.31 12.91
C SER A 293 -5.42 21.42 13.18
N LEU A 294 -5.03 22.00 14.32
CA LEU A 294 -3.65 22.04 14.79
C LEU A 294 -3.13 20.64 15.18
N ASP A 295 -3.94 19.83 15.86
CA ASP A 295 -3.59 18.45 16.22
C ASP A 295 -3.38 17.59 14.96
N VAL A 296 -4.22 17.77 13.93
CA VAL A 296 -4.05 17.11 12.63
C VAL A 296 -2.75 17.57 11.96
N LEU A 297 -2.48 18.88 11.93
CA LEU A 297 -1.24 19.42 11.37
C LEU A 297 0.01 18.95 12.14
N LEU A 298 -0.08 18.86 13.48
CA LEU A 298 1.01 18.36 14.33
C LEU A 298 1.21 16.84 14.21
N SER A 299 0.17 16.09 13.80
CA SER A 299 0.25 14.66 13.55
C SER A 299 0.76 14.31 12.15
N LEU A 300 0.85 15.28 11.25
CA LEU A 300 1.40 15.10 9.91
C LEU A 300 2.92 14.98 9.98
N GLY A 301 3.46 14.03 9.23
CA GLY A 301 4.89 13.91 9.05
C GLY A 301 5.45 15.08 8.22
N GLU A 302 6.75 15.31 8.32
CA GLU A 302 7.43 16.41 7.63
C GLU A 302 7.18 16.46 6.10
N LYS A 303 6.96 15.30 5.47
CA LYS A 303 6.61 15.18 4.04
C LYS A 303 5.24 15.75 3.70
N GLU A 304 4.27 15.48 4.55
CA GLU A 304 2.90 15.94 4.36
C GLU A 304 2.78 17.44 4.61
N ILE A 305 3.53 17.97 5.58
CA ILE A 305 3.63 19.41 5.83
C ILE A 305 4.26 20.12 4.63
N ARG A 306 5.28 19.56 4.00
CA ARG A 306 5.90 20.12 2.79
C ARG A 306 4.97 20.14 1.59
N LEU A 307 4.15 19.10 1.41
CA LEU A 307 3.12 19.06 0.36
C LEU A 307 2.07 20.15 0.55
N ILE A 308 1.66 20.40 1.80
CA ILE A 308 0.71 21.46 2.16
C ILE A 308 1.30 22.87 1.94
N LEU A 309 2.59 23.04 2.25
CA LEU A 309 3.28 24.32 2.09
C LEU A 309 3.59 24.65 0.62
N ASN A 310 3.69 23.65 -0.24
CA ASN A 310 3.89 23.82 -1.69
C ASN A 310 2.58 24.12 -2.45
N ASP A 311 1.41 23.97 -1.82
CA ASP A 311 0.13 24.40 -2.39
C ASP A 311 -0.07 25.89 -2.08
N GLU A 312 0.03 26.75 -3.11
CA GLU A 312 -0.11 28.22 -2.98
C GLU A 312 -1.41 28.63 -2.27
N SER A 313 -2.51 27.91 -2.51
CA SER A 313 -3.82 28.17 -1.88
C SER A 313 -3.81 27.85 -0.38
N LEU A 314 -3.17 26.76 0.01
CA LEU A 314 -3.07 26.31 1.40
C LEU A 314 -2.01 27.10 2.16
N SER A 315 -0.87 27.40 1.55
CA SER A 315 0.19 28.26 2.11
C SER A 315 -0.36 29.66 2.47
N THR A 316 -1.13 30.28 1.57
CA THR A 316 -1.77 31.57 1.81
C THR A 316 -2.78 31.52 2.98
N LYS A 317 -3.53 30.41 3.12
CA LYS A 317 -4.47 30.22 4.24
C LYS A 317 -3.74 30.02 5.57
N VAL A 318 -2.64 29.27 5.59
CA VAL A 318 -1.80 29.09 6.77
C VAL A 318 -1.17 30.41 7.20
N GLN A 319 -0.62 31.21 6.28
CA GLN A 319 -0.08 32.54 6.58
C GLN A 319 -1.16 33.49 7.13
N LYS A 320 -2.38 33.47 6.59
CA LYS A 320 -3.51 34.23 7.15
C LYS A 320 -3.92 33.76 8.54
N LEU A 321 -3.75 32.48 8.85
CA LEU A 321 -4.07 31.94 10.17
C LEU A 321 -3.03 32.34 11.21
N THR A 322 -1.74 32.23 10.88
CA THR A 322 -0.62 32.63 11.73
C THR A 322 -0.62 34.13 12.01
N SER A 323 -0.94 34.96 11.03
CA SER A 323 -1.06 36.41 11.22
C SER A 323 -2.25 36.81 12.11
N LYS A 324 -3.37 36.06 12.04
CA LYS A 324 -4.54 36.28 12.91
C LYS A 324 -4.32 35.81 14.37
N LEU A 325 -3.44 34.83 14.58
CA LEU A 325 -3.11 34.30 15.90
C LEU A 325 -2.03 35.12 16.62
N GLY A 326 -1.47 36.18 15.98
CA GLY A 326 -0.41 36.99 16.55
C GLY A 326 0.90 36.24 16.74
N VAL A 327 1.00 35.02 16.18
CA VAL A 327 2.24 34.26 16.11
C VAL A 327 3.08 34.96 15.04
N ARG A 328 4.04 35.78 15.44
CA ARG A 328 5.15 36.07 14.56
C ARG A 328 5.77 34.70 14.25
N ALA A 329 5.67 34.27 13.01
CA ALA A 329 6.52 33.25 12.50
C ALA A 329 7.95 33.79 12.70
N GLU A 330 8.60 33.40 13.79
CA GLU A 330 10.03 33.33 13.76
C GLU A 330 10.28 32.39 12.59
N GLU A 331 10.79 32.96 11.50
CA GLU A 331 11.41 32.15 10.47
C GLU A 331 12.36 31.24 11.25
N PRO A 332 12.22 29.90 11.09
CA PRO A 332 13.18 29.01 11.73
C PRO A 332 14.53 29.50 11.26
N GLU A 333 15.35 29.99 12.20
CA GLU A 333 16.73 30.29 11.91
C GLU A 333 17.31 29.09 11.23
N HIS A 334 17.54 29.32 9.99
CA HIS A 334 18.07 28.39 9.05
C HIS A 334 19.32 27.72 9.57
N PHE A 335 19.26 26.43 9.70
CA PHE A 335 20.31 25.63 9.12
C PHE A 335 20.22 25.77 7.58
N LYS A 336 20.68 26.87 7.03
CA LYS A 336 21.15 26.98 5.65
C LYS A 336 22.45 26.18 5.58
N LYS A 337 22.39 24.87 5.56
CA LYS A 337 23.39 24.09 4.85
C LYS A 337 23.10 24.36 3.37
N ASP A 338 23.99 25.12 2.73
CA ASP A 338 23.94 25.29 1.28
C ASP A 338 23.84 23.90 0.64
N LYS A 339 22.76 23.67 -0.10
CA LYS A 339 22.55 22.38 -0.75
C LYS A 339 23.65 22.17 -1.79
N LYS A 340 24.43 21.10 -1.62
CA LYS A 340 25.46 20.74 -2.61
C LYS A 340 24.80 20.35 -3.93
N THR A 341 25.25 20.92 -5.04
CA THR A 341 24.77 20.56 -6.37
C THR A 341 25.43 19.28 -6.84
N ILE A 342 24.61 18.32 -7.28
CA ILE A 342 25.04 17.04 -7.84
C ILE A 342 24.71 17.00 -9.33
N GLY A 343 25.73 16.89 -10.16
CA GLY A 343 25.58 16.81 -11.61
C GLY A 343 25.18 15.41 -12.08
N LEU A 344 24.04 15.29 -12.75
CA LEU A 344 23.60 14.06 -13.38
C LEU A 344 24.08 14.01 -14.84
N VAL A 345 24.95 13.06 -15.15
CA VAL A 345 25.46 12.82 -16.51
C VAL A 345 24.85 11.52 -17.02
N VAL A 346 23.60 11.59 -17.42
CA VAL A 346 22.75 10.43 -17.76
C VAL A 346 22.13 10.65 -19.14
N PRO A 347 22.64 9.99 -20.21
CA PRO A 347 22.11 10.14 -21.56
C PRO A 347 20.65 9.70 -21.71
N ASP A 348 20.25 8.67 -20.98
CA ASP A 348 18.86 8.19 -20.96
C ASP A 348 17.98 9.11 -20.10
N LYS A 349 17.01 9.80 -20.76
CA LYS A 349 16.13 10.77 -20.09
C LYS A 349 15.28 10.15 -18.99
N PRO A 350 14.56 9.01 -19.19
CA PRO A 350 13.80 8.36 -18.12
C PRO A 350 14.64 8.04 -16.88
N MET A 351 15.87 7.58 -17.07
CA MET A 351 16.80 7.30 -15.97
C MET A 351 17.27 8.59 -15.27
N ALA A 352 17.49 9.67 -16.02
CA ALA A 352 17.84 10.96 -15.44
C ALA A 352 16.72 11.52 -14.57
N ASP A 353 15.48 11.46 -15.05
CA ASP A 353 14.29 11.90 -14.32
C ASP A 353 14.09 11.06 -13.05
N LEU A 354 14.24 9.75 -13.13
CA LEU A 354 14.16 8.84 -11.98
C LEU A 354 15.23 9.16 -10.92
N LEU A 355 16.48 9.35 -11.31
CA LEU A 355 17.56 9.70 -10.37
C LEU A 355 17.34 11.08 -9.75
N ARG A 356 16.82 12.03 -10.52
CA ARG A 356 16.43 13.35 -9.99
C ARG A 356 15.36 13.22 -8.92
N ASP A 357 14.30 12.49 -9.17
CA ASP A 357 13.19 12.29 -8.22
C ASP A 357 13.67 11.58 -6.94
N ILE A 358 14.50 10.55 -7.09
CA ILE A 358 15.08 9.85 -5.93
C ILE A 358 15.89 10.82 -5.07
N LEU A 359 16.78 11.61 -5.67
CA LEU A 359 17.68 12.51 -4.94
C LEU A 359 16.95 13.70 -4.31
N GLN A 360 15.95 14.26 -4.98
CA GLN A 360 15.13 15.38 -4.45
C GLN A 360 14.29 14.97 -3.26
N ASN A 361 13.84 13.70 -3.23
CA ASN A 361 12.93 13.17 -2.20
C ASN A 361 13.65 12.56 -0.98
N GLN A 362 15.01 12.59 -0.93
CA GLN A 362 15.76 12.11 0.24
C GLN A 362 16.03 13.26 1.21
N ALA A 363 15.31 13.24 2.36
CA ALA A 363 15.45 14.25 3.40
C ALA A 363 16.84 14.22 4.09
N GLU A 364 17.51 13.06 4.05
CA GLU A 364 18.82 12.83 4.68
C GLU A 364 19.98 13.45 3.88
N LEU A 365 19.75 13.83 2.62
CA LEU A 365 20.75 14.39 1.74
C LEU A 365 20.46 15.87 1.46
N SER A 366 21.35 16.76 1.85
CA SER A 366 21.26 18.17 1.48
C SER A 366 21.78 18.39 0.05
N LEU A 367 21.16 17.73 -0.96
CA LEU A 367 21.59 17.72 -2.35
C LEU A 367 20.58 18.37 -3.29
N LYS A 368 21.10 19.01 -4.36
CA LYS A 368 20.32 19.55 -5.46
C LYS A 368 20.75 18.85 -6.76
N PRO A 369 20.00 17.87 -7.29
CA PRO A 369 20.35 17.22 -8.54
C PRO A 369 20.12 18.16 -9.73
N ALA A 370 21.05 18.14 -10.69
CA ALA A 370 21.03 18.96 -11.89
C ALA A 370 21.41 18.11 -13.12
N ASP A 371 20.64 18.15 -14.18
CA ASP A 371 20.87 17.37 -15.40
C ASP A 371 21.85 18.09 -16.32
N ILE A 372 23.12 17.71 -16.25
CA ILE A 372 24.22 18.35 -16.99
C ILE A 372 24.08 18.25 -18.50
N LEU A 373 23.34 17.27 -19.01
CA LEU A 373 23.17 17.07 -20.45
C LEU A 373 22.02 17.90 -21.03
N ARG A 374 21.13 18.44 -20.18
CA ARG A 374 19.88 19.09 -20.60
C ARG A 374 19.65 20.47 -20.00
N GLU A 375 20.38 20.81 -18.95
CA GLU A 375 20.29 22.10 -18.25
C GLU A 375 21.59 22.90 -18.44
N ASP A 376 21.45 24.21 -18.58
CA ASP A 376 22.60 25.13 -18.62
C ASP A 376 23.07 25.42 -17.19
N ILE A 377 24.15 24.77 -16.76
CA ILE A 377 24.59 24.76 -15.38
C ILE A 377 26.07 25.15 -15.35
N ASP A 378 26.40 26.04 -14.43
CA ASP A 378 27.76 26.34 -14.09
C ASP A 378 28.43 25.17 -13.38
N LEU A 379 29.34 24.50 -14.07
CA LEU A 379 30.01 23.28 -13.60
C LEU A 379 30.96 23.53 -12.42
N ASP A 380 31.41 24.76 -12.20
CA ASP A 380 32.30 25.11 -11.08
C ASP A 380 31.58 25.04 -9.73
N HIS A 381 30.24 25.11 -9.74
CA HIS A 381 29.39 24.98 -8.54
C HIS A 381 28.85 23.54 -8.27
N VAL A 382 29.27 22.56 -9.07
CA VAL A 382 28.87 21.16 -8.90
C VAL A 382 29.84 20.44 -7.97
N SER A 383 29.33 19.92 -6.85
CA SER A 383 30.14 19.28 -5.81
C SER A 383 30.55 17.85 -6.11
N ALA A 384 29.73 17.10 -6.86
CA ALA A 384 30.03 15.74 -7.30
C ALA A 384 29.18 15.38 -8.54
N PHE A 385 29.59 14.33 -9.26
CA PHE A 385 28.91 13.88 -10.47
C PHE A 385 28.41 12.44 -10.34
N ILE A 386 27.25 12.14 -10.92
CA ILE A 386 26.73 10.80 -11.10
C ILE A 386 26.72 10.49 -12.59
N TYR A 387 27.48 9.51 -12.98
CA TYR A 387 27.49 8.97 -14.34
C TYR A 387 26.66 7.69 -14.38
N CYS A 388 25.64 7.64 -15.22
CA CYS A 388 24.89 6.42 -15.50
C CYS A 388 25.02 6.09 -16.99
N LEU A 389 25.98 5.23 -17.32
CA LEU A 389 26.40 4.97 -18.70
C LEU A 389 26.36 3.47 -19.00
N GLU A 390 25.77 3.11 -20.13
CA GLU A 390 25.77 1.73 -20.65
C GLU A 390 26.75 1.54 -21.81
N ARG A 391 27.07 2.60 -22.55
CA ARG A 391 27.95 2.62 -23.73
C ARG A 391 28.80 3.87 -23.76
N HIS A 392 29.84 3.87 -24.60
CA HIS A 392 30.61 5.07 -24.91
C HIS A 392 29.69 6.18 -25.45
N ASN A 393 29.82 7.38 -24.91
CA ASN A 393 29.04 8.54 -25.32
C ASN A 393 29.95 9.74 -25.56
N ASP A 394 29.91 10.26 -26.79
CA ASP A 394 30.79 11.35 -27.20
C ASP A 394 30.44 12.71 -26.56
N GLN A 395 29.19 12.92 -26.16
CA GLN A 395 28.78 14.10 -25.39
C GLN A 395 29.44 14.08 -24.02
N VAL A 396 29.48 12.93 -23.36
CA VAL A 396 30.14 12.77 -22.06
C VAL A 396 31.64 12.99 -22.16
N LYS A 397 32.28 12.52 -23.25
CA LYS A 397 33.71 12.80 -23.49
C LYS A 397 34.00 14.30 -23.64
N LYS A 398 33.13 15.06 -24.29
CA LYS A 398 33.30 16.51 -24.45
C LYS A 398 33.15 17.22 -23.10
N LEU A 399 32.17 16.85 -22.30
CA LEU A 399 31.92 17.38 -20.97
C LEU A 399 33.11 17.12 -20.02
N GLN A 400 33.76 15.97 -20.11
CA GLN A 400 34.88 15.59 -19.25
C GLN A 400 36.05 16.58 -19.26
N LYS A 401 36.25 17.33 -20.36
CA LYS A 401 37.25 18.36 -20.46
C LYS A 401 36.98 19.58 -19.55
N HIS A 402 35.73 19.77 -19.16
CA HIS A 402 35.25 20.91 -18.36
C HIS A 402 34.97 20.54 -16.90
N ILE A 403 34.92 19.23 -16.58
CA ILE A 403 34.66 18.75 -15.22
C ILE A 403 35.99 18.67 -14.44
N ASN A 404 36.30 19.70 -13.73
CA ASN A 404 37.59 19.85 -13.01
C ASN A 404 37.55 19.06 -11.69
N GLY A 405 38.10 17.82 -11.71
CA GLY A 405 38.59 17.19 -10.47
C GLY A 405 37.56 16.73 -9.43
N ASN A 406 36.31 17.06 -9.58
CA ASN A 406 35.26 16.71 -8.60
C ASN A 406 35.02 15.21 -8.53
N PRO A 407 34.65 14.66 -7.34
CA PRO A 407 34.44 13.25 -7.17
C PRO A 407 33.23 12.76 -7.99
N ALA A 408 33.32 11.55 -8.51
CA ALA A 408 32.26 10.95 -9.33
C ALA A 408 31.85 9.55 -8.85
N LEU A 409 30.57 9.27 -8.93
CA LEU A 409 29.97 7.95 -8.79
C LEU A 409 29.60 7.41 -10.18
N LEU A 410 30.07 6.23 -10.50
CA LEU A 410 29.71 5.53 -11.74
C LEU A 410 28.64 4.48 -11.46
N ILE A 411 27.50 4.60 -12.11
CA ILE A 411 26.43 3.58 -12.12
C ILE A 411 26.48 2.87 -13.47
N SER A 412 26.87 1.61 -13.51
CA SER A 412 26.97 0.85 -14.75
C SER A 412 26.92 -0.65 -14.53
N LYS A 413 26.42 -1.38 -15.53
CA LYS A 413 26.54 -2.85 -15.63
C LYS A 413 27.93 -3.32 -16.05
N LYS A 414 28.79 -2.38 -16.49
CA LYS A 414 30.10 -2.66 -17.04
C LYS A 414 31.21 -2.20 -16.07
N GLU A 415 32.38 -2.82 -16.22
CA GLU A 415 33.53 -2.44 -15.45
C GLU A 415 34.04 -1.03 -15.78
N GLN A 416 34.67 -0.38 -14.82
CA GLN A 416 35.26 0.96 -14.97
C GLN A 416 36.25 1.07 -16.11
N SER A 417 36.99 0.02 -16.42
CA SER A 417 37.93 -0.07 -17.52
C SER A 417 37.34 0.26 -18.90
N LEU A 418 36.05 0.14 -19.05
CA LEU A 418 35.30 0.45 -20.30
C LEU A 418 35.03 1.96 -20.47
N PHE A 419 35.32 2.78 -19.46
CA PHE A 419 35.11 4.23 -19.50
C PHE A 419 36.38 4.99 -19.13
N PRO A 420 37.51 4.80 -19.85
CA PRO A 420 38.84 5.36 -19.47
C PRO A 420 38.86 6.89 -19.54
N TYR A 421 37.89 7.52 -20.17
CA TYR A 421 37.78 8.97 -20.27
C TYR A 421 37.10 9.62 -19.04
N ILE A 422 36.50 8.82 -18.13
CA ILE A 422 35.94 9.36 -16.88
C ILE A 422 37.03 9.32 -15.79
N LYS A 423 37.40 10.49 -15.31
CA LYS A 423 38.40 10.66 -14.23
C LYS A 423 37.69 10.87 -12.89
N ASN A 424 38.43 10.69 -11.79
CA ASN A 424 37.98 10.93 -10.42
C ASN A 424 36.77 10.09 -9.98
N ILE A 425 36.58 8.89 -10.53
CA ILE A 425 35.60 7.96 -10.02
C ILE A 425 36.02 7.53 -8.61
N ARG A 426 35.27 7.94 -7.59
CA ARG A 426 35.49 7.60 -6.18
C ARG A 426 34.76 6.31 -5.78
N SER A 427 33.67 6.00 -6.47
CA SER A 427 32.87 4.81 -6.21
C SER A 427 32.18 4.31 -7.47
N THR A 428 31.84 3.02 -7.52
CA THR A 428 31.06 2.39 -8.57
C THR A 428 29.87 1.63 -7.97
N LEU A 429 28.70 1.78 -8.59
CA LEU A 429 27.48 1.11 -8.17
C LEU A 429 27.00 0.22 -9.33
N PRO A 430 26.95 -1.12 -9.15
CA PRO A 430 26.45 -2.02 -10.18
C PRO A 430 24.94 -1.88 -10.37
N GLN A 431 24.46 -2.03 -11.61
CA GLN A 431 23.02 -2.12 -11.90
C GLN A 431 22.57 -3.59 -11.92
N PRO A 432 21.37 -3.90 -11.35
CA PRO A 432 20.49 -3.01 -10.58
C PRO A 432 21.03 -2.70 -9.20
N PHE A 433 20.70 -1.54 -8.63
CA PHE A 433 21.14 -1.13 -7.29
C PHE A 433 19.98 -0.78 -6.36
N LYS A 434 20.20 -0.85 -5.05
CA LYS A 434 19.23 -0.39 -4.04
C LYS A 434 19.43 1.10 -3.78
N ILE A 435 18.31 1.82 -3.58
CA ILE A 435 18.35 3.27 -3.29
C ILE A 435 19.23 3.59 -2.09
N GLN A 436 19.20 2.77 -1.05
CA GLN A 436 20.04 2.92 0.14
C GLN A 436 21.55 2.89 -0.19
N ASN A 437 21.97 2.02 -1.11
CA ASN A 437 23.36 1.95 -1.53
C ASN A 437 23.78 3.21 -2.31
N LEU A 438 22.89 3.75 -3.13
CA LEU A 438 23.11 5.02 -3.83
C LEU A 438 23.31 6.17 -2.83
N ILE A 439 22.46 6.26 -1.81
CA ILE A 439 22.54 7.28 -0.76
C ILE A 439 23.86 7.17 0.00
N GLN A 440 24.24 5.98 0.45
CA GLN A 440 25.47 5.75 1.18
C GLN A 440 26.73 6.14 0.38
N GLU A 441 26.77 5.77 -0.90
CA GLU A 441 27.89 6.13 -1.76
C GLU A 441 27.95 7.64 -2.07
N LEU A 442 26.80 8.30 -2.19
CA LEU A 442 26.74 9.75 -2.34
C LEU A 442 27.23 10.47 -1.08
N GLN A 443 26.81 10.07 0.09
CA GLN A 443 27.30 10.61 1.37
C GLN A 443 28.82 10.47 1.46
N ARG A 444 29.34 9.30 1.12
CA ARG A 444 30.77 9.03 1.11
C ARG A 444 31.55 9.94 0.17
N ILE A 445 31.08 10.18 -1.06
CA ILE A 445 31.81 11.01 -2.04
C ILE A 445 31.63 12.51 -1.82
N THR A 446 30.53 12.93 -1.19
CA THR A 446 30.24 14.34 -0.85
C THR A 446 30.80 14.76 0.51
N GLY A 447 31.26 13.79 1.32
CA GLY A 447 31.79 14.04 2.67
C GLY A 447 30.67 14.42 3.67
N GLU A 448 29.46 13.93 3.49
CA GLU A 448 28.38 14.04 4.46
C GLU A 448 28.45 12.84 5.42
N GLU A 449 28.54 13.09 6.73
CA GLU A 449 28.48 12.02 7.73
C GLU A 449 27.06 11.42 7.76
N PRO A 450 26.94 10.07 7.87
CA PRO A 450 25.64 9.44 8.06
C PRO A 450 25.04 9.89 9.40
N ILE A 451 23.81 10.42 9.35
CA ILE A 451 23.00 10.77 10.53
C ILE A 451 22.47 9.50 11.18
#